data_4129057152a2d1abcd01a1bcf7ef5651
#
_entry.id   4129057152a2d1abcd01a1bcf7ef5651
#
_cell.length_a   1.000
_cell.length_b   1.000
_cell.length_c   1.000
_cell.angle_alpha   90.00
_cell.angle_beta   90.00
_cell.angle_gamma   90.00
#
_symmetry.space_group_name_H-M   'P 1'
#
loop_
_entity.id
_entity.type
_entity.pdbx_description
1 polymer ?
#
loop_
_entity_poly.entity_id
_entity_poly.type
_entity_poly.pdbx_seq_one_letter_code
_entity_poly.pdbx_strand_id
1 'polypeptide(L)'
;MEVDMWLVQPDNKKKCTCIEYVSEHGDPCCPNCLGFGNRIIVREIRAHMQPKSITDHYGDSGKNILGYTIYLRNEFPVFAGDIIVFKDKVLKLTYVKDWFSNTNDVIYYEAEAVELKRHPEIFLKNFYAIIGDI
;
A
#
# COMPACT_ATOMS: atom_id res chain seq x y z
N MET A 1 -16.32 -11.20 2.99
CA MET A 1 -15.85 -11.28 4.39
C MET A 1 -14.70 -10.32 4.60
N GLU A 2 -14.79 -9.47 5.61
CA GLU A 2 -13.71 -8.53 5.92
C GLU A 2 -12.63 -9.24 6.73
N VAL A 3 -11.37 -8.87 6.47
CA VAL A 3 -10.21 -9.37 7.20
C VAL A 3 -9.38 -8.20 7.72
N ASP A 4 -8.64 -8.44 8.79
CA ASP A 4 -7.76 -7.43 9.36
C ASP A 4 -6.48 -7.34 8.54
N MET A 5 -6.04 -6.11 8.28
CA MET A 5 -4.79 -5.85 7.56
C MET A 5 -4.22 -4.50 7.99
N TRP A 6 -3.02 -4.20 7.52
CA TRP A 6 -2.34 -2.94 7.82
C TRP A 6 -2.30 -2.06 6.59
N LEU A 7 -2.63 -0.79 6.77
CA LEU A 7 -2.48 0.24 5.73
C LEU A 7 -1.24 1.07 6.07
N VAL A 8 -0.30 1.12 5.15
CA VAL A 8 0.95 1.86 5.31
C VAL A 8 0.96 3.01 4.31
N GLN A 9 1.03 4.23 4.83
CA GLN A 9 0.95 5.44 4.02
C GLN A 9 2.11 6.37 4.35
N PRO A 10 2.58 7.17 3.38
CA PRO A 10 3.58 8.20 3.68
C PRO A 10 2.95 9.37 4.43
N ASP A 11 3.68 9.91 5.39
CA ASP A 11 3.33 11.17 6.04
C ASP A 11 3.94 12.31 5.23
N ASN A 12 3.11 13.01 4.47
CA ASN A 12 3.56 14.07 3.56
C ASN A 12 4.20 15.26 4.27
N LYS A 13 4.02 15.37 5.59
CA LYS A 13 4.58 16.47 6.38
C LYS A 13 5.99 16.19 6.88
N LYS A 14 6.44 14.94 6.84
CA LYS A 14 7.74 14.53 7.40
C LYS A 14 8.53 13.72 6.40
N LYS A 15 9.57 14.31 5.84
CA LYS A 15 10.49 13.60 4.95
C LYS A 15 11.41 12.69 5.75
N CYS A 16 11.76 11.56 5.16
CA CYS A 16 12.72 10.65 5.74
C CYS A 16 14.14 11.16 5.46
N THR A 17 15.04 10.96 6.43
CA THR A 17 16.42 11.38 6.30
C THR A 17 17.20 10.64 5.21
N CYS A 18 16.74 9.46 4.79
CA CYS A 18 17.40 8.70 3.73
C CYS A 18 17.40 9.44 2.37
N ILE A 19 16.47 10.35 2.15
CA ILE A 19 16.42 11.16 0.92
C ILE A 19 17.68 11.99 0.75
N GLU A 20 18.26 12.49 1.85
CA GLU A 20 19.46 13.33 1.80
C GLU A 20 20.69 12.58 1.30
N TYR A 21 20.70 11.25 1.43
CA TYR A 21 21.88 10.45 1.16
C TYR A 21 21.78 9.56 -0.07
N VAL A 22 20.59 9.22 -0.53
CA VAL A 22 20.40 8.18 -1.56
C VAL A 22 19.75 8.73 -2.83
N SER A 23 18.54 9.28 -2.72
CA SER A 23 17.80 9.78 -3.89
C SER A 23 16.55 10.53 -3.46
N GLU A 24 15.93 11.22 -4.43
CA GLU A 24 14.67 11.93 -4.21
C GLU A 24 13.50 10.99 -3.86
N HIS A 25 13.63 9.70 -4.15
CA HIS A 25 12.54 8.74 -4.03
C HIS A 25 12.59 7.87 -2.78
N GLY A 26 13.59 8.07 -1.94
CA GLY A 26 13.77 7.23 -0.76
C GLY A 26 14.42 5.88 -1.09
N ASP A 27 15.05 5.30 -0.10
CA ASP A 27 15.71 3.99 -0.22
C ASP A 27 14.68 2.89 0.03
N PRO A 28 14.43 1.97 -0.93
CA PRO A 28 13.50 0.86 -0.75
C PRO A 28 13.81 -0.02 0.46
N CYS A 29 15.07 -0.05 0.88
CA CYS A 29 15.52 -0.84 2.02
C CYS A 29 15.60 -0.03 3.32
N CYS A 30 15.16 1.23 3.31
CA CYS A 30 15.20 2.08 4.50
C CYS A 30 14.25 1.55 5.59
N PRO A 31 14.73 1.31 6.82
CA PRO A 31 13.87 0.82 7.88
C PRO A 31 12.90 1.85 8.44
N ASN A 32 13.08 3.13 8.12
CA ASN A 32 12.25 4.21 8.66
C ASN A 32 11.11 4.61 7.72
N CYS A 33 11.35 4.66 6.42
CA CYS A 33 10.35 5.11 5.45
C CYS A 33 9.82 3.99 4.56
N LEU A 34 10.39 2.81 4.62
CA LEU A 34 9.99 1.64 3.81
C LEU A 34 9.96 1.95 2.31
N GLY A 35 10.79 2.87 1.85
CA GLY A 35 10.86 3.24 0.44
C GLY A 35 9.95 4.40 0.03
N PHE A 36 9.13 4.94 0.92
CA PHE A 36 8.26 6.07 0.59
C PHE A 36 8.98 7.41 0.46
N GLY A 37 10.15 7.52 1.08
CA GLY A 37 10.87 8.80 1.15
C GLY A 37 10.34 9.76 2.22
N ASN A 38 9.22 9.44 2.83
CA ASN A 38 8.63 10.16 3.95
C ASN A 38 8.50 9.20 5.13
N ARG A 39 8.35 9.73 6.33
CA ARG A 39 7.97 8.89 7.46
C ARG A 39 6.62 8.27 7.17
N ILE A 40 6.37 7.09 7.73
CA ILE A 40 5.16 6.34 7.45
C ILE A 40 4.13 6.49 8.57
N ILE A 41 2.87 6.36 8.17
CA ILE A 41 1.73 6.21 9.08
C ILE A 41 1.23 4.78 8.89
N VAL A 42 1.12 4.03 9.99
CA VAL A 42 0.62 2.66 9.96
C VAL A 42 -0.74 2.62 10.65
N ARG A 43 -1.73 2.08 9.96
CA ARG A 43 -3.09 1.98 10.47
C ARG A 43 -3.60 0.55 10.36
N GLU A 44 -4.22 0.06 11.41
CA GLU A 44 -4.91 -1.22 11.37
C GLU A 44 -6.30 -0.99 10.77
N ILE A 45 -6.63 -1.74 9.74
CA ILE A 45 -7.90 -1.61 9.01
C ILE A 45 -8.55 -2.97 8.81
N ARG A 46 -9.84 -2.95 8.52
CA ARG A 46 -10.58 -4.11 8.06
C ARG A 46 -11.06 -3.85 6.66
N ALA A 47 -10.81 -4.79 5.77
CA ALA A 47 -11.17 -4.65 4.37
C ALA A 47 -11.53 -6.00 3.76
N HIS A 48 -12.27 -5.97 2.66
CA HIS A 48 -12.58 -7.14 1.88
C HIS A 48 -11.61 -7.24 0.71
N MET A 49 -10.97 -8.40 0.57
CA MET A 49 -9.97 -8.62 -0.47
C MET A 49 -10.36 -9.80 -1.34
N GLN A 50 -10.34 -9.61 -2.65
CA GLN A 50 -10.64 -10.65 -3.63
C GLN A 50 -9.47 -10.79 -4.60
N PRO A 51 -9.04 -12.03 -4.92
CA PRO A 51 -8.06 -12.23 -5.98
C PRO A 51 -8.62 -11.75 -7.33
N LYS A 52 -7.76 -11.15 -8.14
CA LYS A 52 -8.11 -10.66 -9.46
C LYS A 52 -6.93 -10.87 -10.40
N SER A 53 -7.20 -11.33 -11.62
CA SER A 53 -6.20 -11.36 -12.67
C SER A 53 -6.08 -9.97 -13.28
N ILE A 54 -4.90 -9.40 -13.24
CA ILE A 54 -4.61 -8.06 -13.76
C ILE A 54 -3.67 -8.19 -14.95
N THR A 55 -4.01 -7.52 -16.06
CA THR A 55 -3.12 -7.50 -17.23
C THR A 55 -1.97 -6.53 -16.96
N ASP A 56 -0.75 -7.03 -17.12
CA ASP A 56 0.44 -6.21 -17.00
C ASP A 56 0.65 -5.40 -18.28
N HIS A 57 0.32 -4.12 -18.23
CA HIS A 57 0.46 -3.21 -19.36
C HIS A 57 1.89 -2.72 -19.56
N TYR A 58 2.78 -3.00 -18.63
CA TYR A 58 4.18 -2.55 -18.69
C TYR A 58 5.12 -3.61 -19.25
N GLY A 59 4.64 -4.84 -19.44
CA GLY A 59 5.42 -5.92 -20.05
C GLY A 59 5.13 -6.06 -21.53
N ASP A 60 6.13 -6.49 -22.30
CA ASP A 60 6.00 -6.67 -23.74
C ASP A 60 5.07 -7.83 -24.14
N SER A 61 4.62 -8.63 -23.19
CA SER A 61 3.88 -9.85 -23.46
C SER A 61 2.42 -9.82 -23.03
N GLY A 62 1.94 -8.72 -22.43
CA GLY A 62 0.59 -8.63 -21.92
C GLY A 62 0.23 -9.74 -20.93
N LYS A 63 1.20 -10.16 -20.12
CA LYS A 63 0.97 -11.23 -19.15
C LYS A 63 -0.03 -10.82 -18.10
N ASN A 64 -0.95 -11.71 -17.77
CA ASN A 64 -1.81 -11.54 -16.63
C ASN A 64 -1.02 -11.83 -15.37
N ILE A 65 -1.04 -10.89 -14.43
CA ILE A 65 -0.46 -11.08 -13.11
C ILE A 65 -1.56 -11.24 -12.09
N LEU A 66 -1.29 -12.03 -11.05
CA LEU A 66 -2.23 -12.15 -9.94
C LEU A 66 -2.20 -10.87 -9.12
N GLY A 67 -3.34 -10.24 -9.01
CA GLY A 67 -3.53 -9.08 -8.16
C GLY A 67 -4.72 -9.27 -7.25
N TYR A 68 -5.16 -8.17 -6.67
CA TYR A 68 -6.27 -8.19 -5.73
C TYR A 68 -7.13 -6.96 -5.94
N THR A 69 -8.43 -7.11 -5.73
CA THR A 69 -9.35 -5.99 -5.54
C THR A 69 -9.63 -5.88 -4.06
N ILE A 70 -9.42 -4.69 -3.50
CA ILE A 70 -9.59 -4.44 -2.07
C ILE A 70 -10.66 -3.37 -1.89
N TYR A 71 -11.67 -3.69 -1.08
CA TYR A 71 -12.74 -2.76 -0.72
C TYR A 71 -12.49 -2.26 0.68
N LEU A 72 -12.18 -0.96 0.78
CA LEU A 72 -11.81 -0.31 2.04
C LEU A 72 -12.92 0.63 2.50
N ARG A 73 -13.15 0.67 3.81
CA ARG A 73 -14.07 1.64 4.39
C ARG A 73 -13.49 3.05 4.29
N ASN A 74 -14.33 4.06 4.32
CA ASN A 74 -13.92 5.46 4.21
C ASN A 74 -13.40 6.04 5.53
N GLU A 75 -12.81 5.24 6.39
CA GLU A 75 -12.26 5.69 7.67
C GLU A 75 -11.07 6.63 7.48
N PHE A 76 -10.27 6.35 6.43
CA PHE A 76 -9.06 7.11 6.12
C PHE A 76 -8.95 7.33 4.62
N PRO A 77 -8.44 8.48 4.15
CA PRO A 77 -8.15 8.66 2.74
C PRO A 77 -7.13 7.63 2.25
N VAL A 78 -7.37 7.06 1.08
CA VAL A 78 -6.51 6.02 0.49
C VAL A 78 -6.10 6.48 -0.90
N PHE A 79 -4.84 6.29 -1.24
CA PHE A 79 -4.27 6.77 -2.51
C PHE A 79 -3.48 5.67 -3.21
N ALA A 80 -3.37 5.79 -4.54
CA ALA A 80 -2.47 4.92 -5.30
C ALA A 80 -1.04 5.13 -4.80
N GLY A 81 -0.32 4.02 -4.68
CA GLY A 81 1.02 4.02 -4.08
C GLY A 81 1.06 3.63 -2.62
N ASP A 82 -0.07 3.65 -1.92
CA ASP A 82 -0.16 3.14 -0.55
C ASP A 82 0.10 1.64 -0.53
N ILE A 83 0.52 1.14 0.61
CA ILE A 83 0.87 -0.27 0.79
C ILE A 83 -0.12 -0.92 1.76
N ILE A 84 -0.53 -2.13 1.44
CA ILE A 84 -1.31 -2.99 2.32
C ILE A 84 -0.43 -4.17 2.73
N VAL A 85 -0.36 -4.43 4.03
CA VAL A 85 0.30 -5.63 4.56
C VAL A 85 -0.77 -6.55 5.11
N PHE A 86 -0.84 -7.74 4.55
CA PHE A 86 -1.78 -8.78 4.96
C PHE A 86 -1.02 -10.08 5.16
N LYS A 87 -0.87 -10.51 6.42
CA LYS A 87 -0.06 -11.68 6.80
C LYS A 87 1.38 -11.52 6.28
N ASP A 88 1.78 -12.37 5.34
CA ASP A 88 3.11 -12.35 4.75
C ASP A 88 3.15 -11.67 3.37
N LYS A 89 2.04 -11.02 2.98
CA LYS A 89 1.93 -10.38 1.68
C LYS A 89 2.05 -8.86 1.80
N VAL A 90 2.81 -8.28 0.89
CA VAL A 90 2.95 -6.84 0.74
C VAL A 90 2.35 -6.45 -0.59
N LEU A 91 1.29 -5.65 -0.56
CA LEU A 91 0.54 -5.27 -1.75
C LEU A 91 0.64 -3.77 -1.94
N LYS A 92 0.94 -3.36 -3.16
CA LYS A 92 0.97 -1.94 -3.53
C LYS A 92 -0.32 -1.60 -4.26
N LEU A 93 -1.00 -0.55 -3.83
CA LEU A 93 -2.21 -0.06 -4.49
C LEU A 93 -1.81 0.66 -5.77
N THR A 94 -2.29 0.15 -6.90
CA THR A 94 -1.97 0.72 -8.22
C THR A 94 -3.08 1.64 -8.73
N TYR A 95 -4.30 1.44 -8.24
CA TYR A 95 -5.45 2.23 -8.66
C TYR A 95 -6.45 2.29 -7.52
N VAL A 96 -7.00 3.45 -7.25
CA VAL A 96 -8.02 3.65 -6.21
C VAL A 96 -9.19 4.41 -6.81
N LYS A 97 -10.38 3.85 -6.64
CA LYS A 97 -11.63 4.46 -7.08
C LYS A 97 -12.49 4.77 -5.87
N ASP A 98 -12.98 6.00 -5.83
CA ASP A 98 -13.89 6.45 -4.77
C ASP A 98 -15.34 6.17 -5.21
N TRP A 99 -16.12 5.57 -4.31
CA TRP A 99 -17.54 5.40 -4.52
C TRP A 99 -18.31 6.41 -3.66
N PHE A 100 -19.13 7.22 -4.31
CA PHE A 100 -19.85 8.32 -3.66
C PHE A 100 -21.30 7.96 -3.41
N SER A 101 -21.84 8.52 -2.32
CA SER A 101 -23.28 8.50 -2.05
C SER A 101 -23.97 9.57 -2.89
N ASN A 102 -25.32 9.61 -2.81
CA ASN A 102 -26.11 10.66 -3.46
C ASN A 102 -25.82 12.06 -2.90
N THR A 103 -25.20 12.14 -1.74
CA THR A 103 -24.81 13.40 -1.08
C THR A 103 -23.36 13.78 -1.35
N ASN A 104 -22.69 13.10 -2.28
CA ASN A 104 -21.28 13.29 -2.63
C ASN A 104 -20.29 12.95 -1.52
N ASP A 105 -20.72 12.21 -0.49
CA ASP A 105 -19.81 11.67 0.51
C ASP A 105 -19.22 10.36 0.03
N VAL A 106 -17.93 10.14 0.27
CA VAL A 106 -17.28 8.87 -0.06
C VAL A 106 -17.80 7.78 0.85
N ILE A 107 -18.36 6.72 0.26
CA ILE A 107 -18.91 5.58 1.01
C ILE A 107 -17.82 4.55 1.27
N TYR A 108 -17.04 4.22 0.23
CA TYR A 108 -15.95 3.25 0.32
C TYR A 108 -14.99 3.46 -0.84
N TYR A 109 -13.82 2.85 -0.73
CA TYR A 109 -12.81 2.82 -1.79
C TYR A 109 -12.73 1.43 -2.38
N GLU A 110 -12.62 1.36 -3.70
CA GLU A 110 -12.29 0.14 -4.42
C GLU A 110 -10.90 0.31 -4.99
N ALA A 111 -9.98 -0.53 -4.56
CA ALA A 111 -8.58 -0.43 -4.95
C ALA A 111 -8.13 -1.68 -5.68
N GLU A 112 -7.27 -1.50 -6.68
CA GLU A 112 -6.52 -2.59 -7.28
C GLU A 112 -5.14 -2.62 -6.68
N ALA A 113 -4.67 -3.81 -6.33
CA ALA A 113 -3.38 -3.99 -5.70
C ALA A 113 -2.62 -5.15 -6.33
N VAL A 114 -1.30 -5.00 -6.40
CA VAL A 114 -0.39 -6.05 -6.87
C VAL A 114 0.67 -6.29 -5.83
N GLU A 115 1.24 -7.50 -5.82
CA GLU A 115 2.33 -7.80 -4.90
C GLU A 115 3.54 -6.90 -5.18
N LEU A 116 4.15 -6.42 -4.11
CA LEU A 116 5.36 -5.61 -4.20
C LEU A 116 6.50 -6.45 -4.77
N LYS A 117 7.05 -6.02 -5.90
CA LYS A 117 8.12 -6.77 -6.59
C LYS A 117 9.51 -6.46 -6.07
N ARG A 118 9.68 -5.30 -5.43
CA ARG A 118 10.99 -4.79 -5.01
C ARG A 118 11.21 -5.07 -3.53
N HIS A 119 12.05 -6.05 -3.23
CA HIS A 119 12.49 -6.38 -1.86
C HIS A 119 11.34 -6.55 -0.86
N PRO A 120 10.32 -7.41 -1.16
CA PRO A 120 9.19 -7.55 -0.23
C PRO A 120 9.59 -8.12 1.12
N GLU A 121 10.62 -8.97 1.16
CA GLU A 121 11.11 -9.58 2.40
C GLU A 121 11.73 -8.55 3.33
N ILE A 122 12.49 -7.61 2.77
CA ILE A 122 13.10 -6.51 3.54
C ILE A 122 12.01 -5.56 4.04
N PHE A 123 11.02 -5.28 3.21
CA PHE A 123 9.87 -4.47 3.60
C PHE A 123 9.16 -5.08 4.81
N LEU A 124 8.84 -6.37 4.74
CA LEU A 124 8.16 -7.07 5.83
C LEU A 124 8.97 -7.06 7.11
N LYS A 125 10.27 -7.33 7.02
CA LYS A 125 11.16 -7.31 8.17
C LYS A 125 11.14 -5.94 8.86
N ASN A 126 11.30 -4.88 8.09
CA ASN A 126 11.31 -3.52 8.62
C ASN A 126 9.93 -3.11 9.16
N PHE A 127 8.87 -3.50 8.46
CA PHE A 127 7.50 -3.22 8.88
C PHE A 127 7.19 -3.86 10.24
N TYR A 128 7.49 -5.16 10.40
CA TYR A 128 7.21 -5.85 11.65
C TYR A 128 8.08 -5.35 12.80
N ALA A 129 9.29 -4.86 12.51
CA ALA A 129 10.11 -4.19 13.52
C ALA A 129 9.45 -2.89 14.00
N ILE A 130 8.84 -2.14 13.09
CA ILE A 130 8.14 -0.90 13.43
C ILE A 130 6.91 -1.17 14.30
N ILE A 131 6.04 -2.07 13.87
CA ILE A 131 4.81 -2.36 14.62
C ILE A 131 5.07 -3.11 15.92
N GLY A 132 6.17 -3.85 16.00
CA GLY A 132 6.57 -4.53 17.22
C GLY A 132 6.94 -3.57 18.35
N ASP A 133 7.30 -2.34 18.02
CA ASP A 133 7.62 -1.29 18.98
C ASP A 133 6.38 -0.49 19.43
N ILE A 134 5.24 -0.79 18.86
CA ILE A 134 3.96 -0.20 19.23
C ILE A 134 3.33 -1.05 20.34
#